data_90694d058770e72532202343543e238c
#
_entry.id   90694d058770e72532202343543e238c
#
_cell.length_a   1.000
_cell.length_b   1.000
_cell.length_c   1.000
_cell.angle_alpha   90.00
_cell.angle_beta   90.00
_cell.angle_gamma   90.00
#
_symmetry.space_group_name_H-M   'P 1'
#
loop_
_entity.id
_entity.type
_entity.pdbx_description
1 polymer ?
#
loop_
_entity_poly.entity_id
_entity_poly.type
_entity_poly.pdbx_seq_one_letter_code
_entity_poly.pdbx_strand_id
1 'polypeptide(L)'
;MSDAWIDRLDWDKGDGLLPAIVQHWRSGAVLMLGYMDRAALGQTQQSGKVTFWSRSRQRLWTKGETSGHHLLLKSIHADCDGDTLLVGAEPQGPTCHLGTASCFGDTAAPPLAFLAGLDALIAARERERPAGSYTTALFEGGARRIAQKVGEEGVEAALAAVSQDGDALVGEAADLVFHLLVLLRARGRSLDDVLAVLAARHAGRKPE
;
A
#
# COMPACT_ATOMS: atom_id res chain seq x y z
N MET A 1 6.83 -19.20 10.86
CA MET A 1 7.51 -19.61 9.61
C MET A 1 8.83 -20.23 10.03
N SER A 2 9.25 -21.36 9.46
CA SER A 2 10.54 -21.98 9.81
C SER A 2 11.69 -21.08 9.35
N ASP A 3 12.70 -20.84 10.20
CA ASP A 3 13.83 -19.94 9.92
C ASP A 3 14.78 -20.46 8.82
N ALA A 4 14.48 -21.62 8.25
CA ALA A 4 15.28 -22.33 7.23
C ALA A 4 15.53 -21.53 5.94
N TRP A 5 14.76 -20.49 5.62
CA TRP A 5 15.01 -19.62 4.47
C TRP A 5 16.08 -18.56 4.75
N ILE A 6 16.22 -18.16 6.02
CA ILE A 6 17.23 -17.17 6.46
C ILE A 6 18.65 -17.73 6.26
N ASP A 7 18.81 -19.04 6.44
CA ASP A 7 20.11 -19.70 6.26
C ASP A 7 20.55 -19.82 4.78
N ARG A 8 19.58 -19.62 3.86
CA ARG A 8 19.85 -19.63 2.41
C ARG A 8 20.21 -18.25 1.83
N LEU A 9 20.15 -17.20 2.68
CA LEU A 9 20.54 -15.86 2.28
C LEU A 9 22.07 -15.75 2.19
N ASP A 10 22.54 -15.03 1.19
CA ASP A 10 23.99 -14.80 0.95
C ASP A 10 24.51 -13.65 1.83
N TRP A 11 24.69 -13.94 3.11
CA TRP A 11 25.22 -12.99 4.07
C TRP A 11 26.66 -12.60 3.81
N ASP A 12 27.43 -13.45 3.17
CA ASP A 12 28.88 -13.27 2.96
C ASP A 12 29.15 -12.18 1.91
N LYS A 13 28.28 -12.08 0.89
CA LYS A 13 28.42 -11.10 -0.20
C LYS A 13 28.35 -9.63 0.30
N GLY A 14 27.69 -9.41 1.46
CA GLY A 14 27.51 -8.08 2.06
C GLY A 14 28.18 -7.94 3.43
N ASP A 15 29.26 -8.68 3.72
CA ASP A 15 29.95 -8.66 5.02
C ASP A 15 28.99 -8.83 6.21
N GLY A 16 28.02 -9.74 6.09
CA GLY A 16 27.00 -10.02 7.09
C GLY A 16 25.79 -9.07 7.09
N LEU A 17 25.73 -8.14 6.13
CA LEU A 17 24.62 -7.19 6.00
C LEU A 17 23.94 -7.31 4.63
N LEU A 18 22.62 -7.46 4.63
CA LEU A 18 21.82 -7.40 3.43
C LEU A 18 21.12 -6.04 3.31
N PRO A 19 21.12 -5.40 2.14
CA PRO A 19 20.24 -4.27 1.87
C PRO A 19 18.78 -4.72 1.99
N ALA A 20 17.98 -3.91 2.64
CA ALA A 20 16.55 -4.14 2.82
C ALA A 20 15.79 -2.96 2.22
N ILE A 21 15.16 -3.18 1.06
CA ILE A 21 14.28 -2.24 0.41
C ILE A 21 12.93 -2.34 1.11
N VAL A 22 12.49 -1.25 1.75
CA VAL A 22 11.18 -1.22 2.39
C VAL A 22 10.18 -0.56 1.48
N GLN A 23 9.11 -1.29 1.20
CA GLN A 23 8.04 -0.90 0.31
C GLN A 23 6.70 -0.86 1.06
N HIS A 24 5.87 0.13 0.77
CA HIS A 24 4.51 0.15 1.29
C HIS A 24 3.72 -1.03 0.72
N TRP A 25 3.24 -1.90 1.57
CA TRP A 25 2.71 -3.22 1.21
C TRP A 25 1.52 -3.21 0.23
N ARG A 26 0.70 -2.14 0.20
CA ARG A 26 -0.44 -2.02 -0.71
C ARG A 26 -0.14 -1.17 -1.94
N SER A 27 0.54 -0.05 -1.77
CA SER A 27 0.75 0.91 -2.87
C SER A 27 1.96 0.60 -3.73
N GLY A 28 2.89 -0.24 -3.24
CA GLY A 28 4.16 -0.49 -3.91
C GLY A 28 5.16 0.69 -3.86
N ALA A 29 4.83 1.78 -3.17
CA ALA A 29 5.75 2.90 -3.01
C ALA A 29 6.98 2.49 -2.19
N VAL A 30 8.19 2.82 -2.66
CA VAL A 30 9.41 2.60 -1.90
C VAL A 30 9.48 3.63 -0.77
N LEU A 31 9.60 3.16 0.48
CA LEU A 31 9.58 3.99 1.68
C LEU A 31 10.99 4.40 2.10
N MET A 32 11.90 3.43 2.17
CA MET A 32 13.29 3.64 2.56
C MET A 32 14.15 2.43 2.17
N LEU A 33 15.46 2.57 2.31
CA LEU A 33 16.42 1.48 2.31
C LEU A 33 17.18 1.48 3.64
N GLY A 34 17.36 0.31 4.21
CA GLY A 34 18.22 0.06 5.37
C GLY A 34 19.05 -1.19 5.17
N TYR A 35 19.78 -1.59 6.21
CA TYR A 35 20.56 -2.83 6.20
C TYR A 35 20.13 -3.72 7.35
N MET A 36 20.07 -5.02 7.12
CA MET A 36 19.77 -6.02 8.13
C MET A 36 20.90 -7.03 8.23
N ASP A 37 21.30 -7.35 9.45
CA ASP A 37 21.99 -8.58 9.78
C ASP A 37 21.00 -9.67 10.18
N ARG A 38 21.47 -10.87 10.51
CA ARG A 38 20.62 -11.98 10.96
C ARG A 38 19.81 -11.61 12.20
N ALA A 39 20.39 -10.84 13.13
CA ALA A 39 19.71 -10.43 14.35
C ALA A 39 18.60 -9.41 14.07
N ALA A 40 18.84 -8.42 13.18
CA ALA A 40 17.83 -7.44 12.75
C ALA A 40 16.65 -8.12 12.06
N LEU A 41 16.93 -9.07 11.16
CA LEU A 41 15.89 -9.84 10.48
C LEU A 41 15.07 -10.68 11.45
N GLY A 42 15.72 -11.40 12.37
CA GLY A 42 15.05 -12.18 13.42
C GLY A 42 14.18 -11.31 14.32
N GLN A 43 14.70 -10.16 14.76
CA GLN A 43 13.92 -9.21 15.57
C GLN A 43 12.74 -8.62 14.79
N THR A 44 12.90 -8.33 13.50
CA THR A 44 11.80 -7.87 12.63
C THR A 44 10.66 -8.88 12.59
N GLN A 45 10.98 -10.17 12.39
CA GLN A 45 9.97 -11.24 12.35
C GLN A 45 9.31 -11.45 13.71
N GLN A 46 10.08 -11.42 14.79
CA GLN A 46 9.57 -11.67 16.13
C GLN A 46 8.68 -10.52 16.63
N SER A 47 9.10 -9.27 16.41
CA SER A 47 8.38 -8.08 16.92
C SER A 47 7.26 -7.60 15.98
N GLY A 48 7.28 -8.02 14.71
CA GLY A 48 6.42 -7.45 13.66
C GLY A 48 6.75 -6.00 13.30
N LYS A 49 7.88 -5.46 13.76
CA LYS A 49 8.35 -4.11 13.48
C LYS A 49 9.68 -4.14 12.75
N VAL A 50 9.79 -3.39 11.65
CA VAL A 50 11.00 -3.39 10.83
C VAL A 50 12.18 -2.84 11.64
N THR A 51 13.17 -3.68 11.82
CA THR A 51 14.41 -3.43 12.57
C THR A 51 15.60 -3.57 11.63
N PHE A 52 16.56 -2.69 11.73
CA PHE A 52 17.76 -2.63 10.92
C PHE A 52 19.02 -2.74 11.78
N TRP A 53 20.13 -3.04 11.14
CA TRP A 53 21.46 -2.80 11.68
C TRP A 53 21.91 -1.37 11.33
N SER A 54 22.13 -0.55 12.33
CA SER A 54 22.67 0.80 12.14
C SER A 54 24.19 0.75 11.99
N ARG A 55 24.70 0.93 10.77
CA ARG A 55 26.15 0.94 10.50
C ARG A 55 26.90 2.03 11.25
N SER A 56 26.29 3.20 11.40
CA SER A 56 26.91 4.33 12.11
C SER A 56 26.91 4.19 13.63
N ARG A 57 25.86 3.52 14.20
CA ARG A 57 25.72 3.34 15.65
C ARG A 57 26.17 1.96 16.12
N GLN A 58 26.46 1.04 15.19
CA GLN A 58 26.88 -0.35 15.46
C GLN A 58 25.90 -1.06 16.42
N ARG A 59 24.60 -0.92 16.19
CA ARG A 59 23.55 -1.57 16.97
C ARG A 59 22.28 -1.81 16.16
N LEU A 60 21.42 -2.67 16.66
CA LEU A 60 20.05 -2.81 16.16
C LEU A 60 19.29 -1.50 16.37
N TRP A 61 18.46 -1.17 15.38
CA TRP A 61 17.61 0.00 15.37
C TRP A 61 16.24 -0.33 14.78
N THR A 62 15.21 -0.28 15.63
CA THR A 62 13.83 -0.44 15.16
C THR A 62 13.31 0.88 14.62
N LYS A 63 12.86 0.90 13.38
CA LYS A 63 12.28 2.10 12.78
C LYS A 63 11.12 2.60 13.64
N GLY A 64 11.20 3.87 14.04
CA GLY A 64 10.20 4.48 14.90
C GLY A 64 10.45 4.31 16.41
N GLU A 65 11.58 3.71 16.84
CA GLU A 65 11.86 3.52 18.28
C GLU A 65 11.83 4.81 19.10
N THR A 66 12.12 5.97 18.47
CA THR A 66 12.09 7.29 19.12
C THR A 66 10.84 8.09 18.76
N SER A 67 10.41 8.04 17.48
CA SER A 67 9.31 8.88 16.96
C SER A 67 7.92 8.26 17.13
N GLY A 68 7.83 6.96 17.43
CA GLY A 68 6.58 6.20 17.40
C GLY A 68 6.12 5.81 15.98
N HIS A 69 6.74 6.35 14.94
CA HIS A 69 6.38 6.05 13.53
C HIS A 69 7.03 4.73 13.09
N HIS A 70 6.47 3.64 13.57
CA HIS A 70 6.93 2.29 13.24
C HIS A 70 6.55 1.90 11.80
N LEU A 71 7.29 0.94 11.25
CA LEU A 71 6.94 0.21 10.04
C LEU A 71 6.51 -1.20 10.46
N LEU A 72 5.21 -1.51 10.32
CA LEU A 72 4.67 -2.83 10.67
C LEU A 72 4.92 -3.80 9.54
N LEU A 73 5.55 -4.91 9.84
CA LEU A 73 5.86 -5.95 8.87
C LEU A 73 4.59 -6.59 8.31
N LYS A 74 4.53 -6.73 6.98
CA LYS A 74 3.50 -7.49 6.25
C LYS A 74 4.09 -8.68 5.48
N SER A 75 5.24 -8.49 4.84
CA SER A 75 5.95 -9.55 4.11
C SER A 75 7.45 -9.31 4.05
N ILE A 76 8.24 -10.37 3.89
CA ILE A 76 9.66 -10.31 3.55
C ILE A 76 9.91 -11.33 2.46
N HIS A 77 10.63 -10.92 1.43
CA HIS A 77 11.10 -11.76 0.33
C HIS A 77 12.57 -11.51 0.10
N ALA A 78 13.31 -12.57 -0.21
CA ALA A 78 14.65 -12.44 -0.76
C ALA A 78 14.57 -12.30 -2.28
N ASP A 79 15.56 -11.69 -2.87
CA ASP A 79 15.75 -11.71 -4.32
C ASP A 79 16.27 -13.06 -4.82
N CYS A 80 16.61 -13.13 -6.12
CA CYS A 80 16.90 -14.40 -6.78
C CYS A 80 18.21 -15.06 -6.33
N ASP A 81 19.20 -14.31 -5.86
CA ASP A 81 20.50 -14.77 -5.37
C ASP A 81 20.68 -14.59 -3.85
N GLY A 82 19.64 -14.12 -3.16
CA GLY A 82 19.58 -14.11 -1.70
C GLY A 82 20.42 -13.02 -1.03
N ASP A 83 20.84 -11.98 -1.77
CA ASP A 83 21.69 -10.91 -1.23
C ASP A 83 20.95 -9.61 -0.93
N THR A 84 19.62 -9.54 -1.21
CA THR A 84 18.76 -8.37 -0.98
C THR A 84 17.41 -8.79 -0.42
N LEU A 85 16.86 -7.99 0.47
CA LEU A 85 15.53 -8.19 1.04
C LEU A 85 14.53 -7.15 0.53
N LEU A 86 13.37 -7.60 0.08
CA LEU A 86 12.19 -6.77 -0.15
C LEU A 86 11.24 -6.92 1.04
N VAL A 87 11.03 -5.83 1.78
CA VAL A 87 10.22 -5.78 3.00
C VAL A 87 8.95 -5.00 2.74
N GLY A 88 7.82 -5.70 2.66
CA GLY A 88 6.50 -5.09 2.63
C GLY A 88 6.10 -4.62 4.03
N ALA A 89 5.85 -3.33 4.20
CA ALA A 89 5.53 -2.76 5.51
C ALA A 89 4.36 -1.77 5.46
N GLU A 90 3.66 -1.63 6.58
CA GLU A 90 2.63 -0.62 6.81
C GLU A 90 3.16 0.48 7.73
N PRO A 91 3.31 1.72 7.24
CA PRO A 91 3.81 2.81 8.07
C PRO A 91 2.75 3.30 9.06
N GLN A 92 3.18 3.56 10.30
CA GLN A 92 2.37 4.16 11.38
C GLN A 92 2.58 5.68 11.48
N GLY A 93 2.84 6.32 10.35
CA GLY A 93 3.13 7.75 10.23
C GLY A 93 4.25 7.99 9.21
N PRO A 94 4.79 9.21 9.13
CA PRO A 94 5.86 9.54 8.21
C PRO A 94 7.07 8.61 8.35
N THR A 95 7.54 8.07 7.22
CA THR A 95 8.74 7.21 7.24
C THR A 95 10.01 8.04 7.36
N CYS A 96 10.08 9.16 6.65
CA CYS A 96 11.26 10.02 6.67
C CYS A 96 11.31 10.89 7.94
N HIS A 97 12.51 11.16 8.45
CA HIS A 97 12.74 12.08 9.58
C HIS A 97 12.39 13.54 9.21
N LEU A 98 12.28 13.87 7.94
CA LEU A 98 11.80 15.18 7.45
C LEU A 98 10.27 15.30 7.43
N GLY A 99 9.54 14.27 7.89
CA GLY A 99 8.08 14.27 7.93
C GLY A 99 7.40 13.82 6.63
N THR A 100 8.15 13.39 5.61
CA THR A 100 7.58 12.85 4.36
C THR A 100 7.25 11.36 4.47
N ALA A 101 6.32 10.89 3.65
CA ALA A 101 5.90 9.48 3.61
C ALA A 101 7.04 8.54 3.20
N SER A 102 7.97 9.00 2.37
CA SER A 102 9.12 8.26 1.87
C SER A 102 10.41 9.04 2.07
N CYS A 103 11.54 8.33 2.28
CA CYS A 103 12.88 8.93 2.26
C CYS A 103 13.29 9.41 0.86
N PHE A 104 12.58 9.00 -0.18
CA PHE A 104 12.80 9.39 -1.56
C PHE A 104 11.91 10.56 -2.02
N GLY A 105 11.17 11.19 -1.08
CA GLY A 105 10.24 12.27 -1.36
C GLY A 105 8.88 11.78 -1.90
N ASP A 106 8.03 12.73 -2.27
CA ASP A 106 6.64 12.45 -2.69
C ASP A 106 6.53 11.86 -4.10
N THR A 107 7.59 11.97 -4.90
CA THR A 107 7.63 11.47 -6.30
C THR A 107 7.97 9.98 -6.40
N ALA A 108 8.31 9.32 -5.30
CA ALA A 108 8.72 7.91 -5.30
C ALA A 108 7.55 6.91 -5.43
N ALA A 109 6.30 7.39 -5.39
CA ALA A 109 5.14 6.52 -5.49
C ALA A 109 4.73 6.31 -6.96
N PRO A 110 4.49 5.06 -7.41
CA PRO A 110 3.89 4.81 -8.72
C PRO A 110 2.51 5.49 -8.81
N PRO A 111 2.06 5.96 -10.01
CA PRO A 111 0.75 6.61 -10.15
C PRO A 111 -0.42 5.79 -9.60
N LEU A 112 -0.42 4.47 -9.78
CA LEU A 112 -1.44 3.57 -9.22
C LEU A 112 -1.43 3.49 -7.68
N ALA A 113 -0.36 3.93 -7.02
CA ALA A 113 -0.30 4.04 -5.56
C ALA A 113 -1.36 5.01 -5.01
N PHE A 114 -1.79 5.99 -5.82
CA PHE A 114 -2.87 6.91 -5.46
C PHE A 114 -4.17 6.18 -5.13
N LEU A 115 -4.53 5.12 -5.87
CA LEU A 115 -5.76 4.36 -5.59
C LEU A 115 -5.74 3.69 -4.20
N ALA A 116 -4.60 3.16 -3.78
CA ALA A 116 -4.46 2.59 -2.44
C ALA A 116 -4.59 3.69 -1.35
N GLY A 117 -4.04 4.88 -1.61
CA GLY A 117 -4.19 6.05 -0.73
C GLY A 117 -5.64 6.54 -0.64
N LEU A 118 -6.33 6.59 -1.78
CA LEU A 118 -7.74 6.98 -1.86
C LEU A 118 -8.64 5.99 -1.10
N ASP A 119 -8.44 4.67 -1.27
CA ASP A 119 -9.18 3.66 -0.52
C ASP A 119 -8.95 3.78 1.00
N ALA A 120 -7.71 4.04 1.43
CA ALA A 120 -7.38 4.28 2.83
C ALA A 120 -8.05 5.57 3.37
N LEU A 121 -8.08 6.65 2.57
CA LEU A 121 -8.76 7.90 2.93
C LEU A 121 -10.28 7.67 3.07
N ILE A 122 -10.91 6.96 2.14
CA ILE A 122 -12.34 6.61 2.22
C ILE A 122 -12.63 5.82 3.50
N ALA A 123 -11.77 4.84 3.85
CA ALA A 123 -11.89 4.09 5.08
C ALA A 123 -11.74 4.97 6.34
N ALA A 124 -10.85 5.95 6.32
CA ALA A 124 -10.73 6.93 7.40
C ALA A 124 -12.00 7.79 7.52
N ARG A 125 -12.55 8.28 6.40
CA ARG A 125 -13.79 9.08 6.39
C ARG A 125 -15.00 8.30 6.90
N GLU A 126 -15.07 6.99 6.62
CA GLU A 126 -16.11 6.12 7.18
C GLU A 126 -16.04 6.06 8.71
N ARG A 127 -14.85 5.95 9.28
CA ARG A 127 -14.66 5.85 10.74
C ARG A 127 -14.85 7.19 11.45
N GLU A 128 -14.24 8.23 10.93
CA GLU A 128 -14.06 9.52 11.59
C GLU A 128 -15.25 10.47 11.37
N ARG A 129 -15.96 10.29 10.25
CA ARG A 129 -17.15 11.10 9.89
C ARG A 129 -16.96 12.61 10.04
N PRO A 130 -15.88 13.21 9.51
CA PRO A 130 -15.66 14.64 9.67
C PRO A 130 -16.77 15.47 9.02
N ALA A 131 -17.21 16.52 9.73
CA ALA A 131 -18.24 17.43 9.24
C ALA A 131 -17.82 18.10 7.94
N GLY A 132 -18.76 18.29 7.00
CA GLY A 132 -18.53 18.93 5.71
C GLY A 132 -17.82 18.05 4.68
N SER A 133 -17.49 16.82 4.99
CA SER A 133 -16.92 15.87 4.03
C SER A 133 -17.98 15.29 3.11
N TYR A 134 -17.77 15.39 1.79
CA TYR A 134 -18.63 14.76 0.79
C TYR A 134 -18.72 13.23 0.99
N THR A 135 -17.61 12.59 1.23
CA THR A 135 -17.57 11.13 1.51
C THR A 135 -18.38 10.76 2.75
N THR A 136 -18.33 11.60 3.81
CA THR A 136 -19.16 11.43 5.00
C THR A 136 -20.65 11.50 4.65
N ALA A 137 -21.05 12.51 3.87
CA ALA A 137 -22.45 12.66 3.44
C ALA A 137 -22.95 11.47 2.59
N LEU A 138 -22.08 10.88 1.77
CA LEU A 138 -22.41 9.64 1.03
C LEU A 138 -22.69 8.49 1.99
N PHE A 139 -21.84 8.26 2.98
CA PHE A 139 -22.05 7.19 3.97
C PHE A 139 -23.30 7.42 4.82
N GLU A 140 -23.62 8.67 5.18
CA GLU A 140 -24.84 9.03 5.89
C GLU A 140 -26.10 8.78 5.05
N GLY A 141 -26.02 9.02 3.74
CA GLY A 141 -27.08 8.69 2.78
C GLY A 141 -27.29 7.19 2.57
N GLY A 142 -26.34 6.36 3.04
CA GLY A 142 -26.42 4.91 3.02
C GLY A 142 -26.16 4.28 1.65
N ALA A 143 -26.05 2.94 1.65
CA ALA A 143 -25.64 2.17 0.47
C ALA A 143 -26.54 2.39 -0.76
N ARG A 144 -27.84 2.66 -0.57
CA ARG A 144 -28.78 2.94 -1.69
C ARG A 144 -28.40 4.21 -2.43
N ARG A 145 -28.06 5.30 -1.70
CA ARG A 145 -27.63 6.56 -2.29
C ARG A 145 -26.30 6.41 -3.02
N ILE A 146 -25.36 5.68 -2.43
CA ILE A 146 -24.05 5.42 -3.05
C ILE A 146 -24.21 4.58 -4.32
N ALA A 147 -25.04 3.52 -4.27
CA ALA A 147 -25.31 2.69 -5.45
C ALA A 147 -25.98 3.47 -6.59
N GLN A 148 -26.86 4.43 -6.26
CA GLN A 148 -27.46 5.34 -7.24
C GLN A 148 -26.36 6.14 -7.94
N LYS A 149 -25.37 6.71 -7.20
CA LYS A 149 -24.25 7.45 -7.78
C LYS A 149 -23.40 6.59 -8.69
N VAL A 150 -23.06 5.36 -8.29
CA VAL A 150 -22.33 4.43 -9.17
C VAL A 150 -23.08 4.20 -10.49
N GLY A 151 -24.43 4.10 -10.46
CA GLY A 151 -25.24 3.95 -11.67
C GLY A 151 -25.23 5.21 -12.54
N GLU A 152 -25.38 6.39 -11.93
CA GLU A 152 -25.31 7.69 -12.61
C GLU A 152 -23.97 7.85 -13.33
N GLU A 153 -22.85 7.76 -12.62
CA GLU A 153 -21.50 7.93 -13.18
C GLU A 153 -21.17 6.87 -14.25
N GLY A 154 -21.67 5.65 -14.08
CA GLY A 154 -21.50 4.61 -15.11
C GLY A 154 -22.22 4.93 -16.41
N VAL A 155 -23.40 5.53 -16.36
CA VAL A 155 -24.14 5.99 -17.55
C VAL A 155 -23.47 7.24 -18.14
N GLU A 156 -23.04 8.18 -17.33
CA GLU A 156 -22.37 9.42 -17.76
C GLU A 156 -21.04 9.10 -18.45
N ALA A 157 -20.24 8.18 -17.92
CA ALA A 157 -19.02 7.70 -18.56
C ALA A 157 -19.31 7.03 -19.93
N ALA A 158 -20.38 6.22 -20.04
CA ALA A 158 -20.76 5.62 -21.31
C ALA A 158 -21.23 6.65 -22.34
N LEU A 159 -21.96 7.68 -21.92
CA LEU A 159 -22.39 8.78 -22.78
C LEU A 159 -21.20 9.65 -23.20
N ALA A 160 -20.30 9.97 -22.30
CA ALA A 160 -19.10 10.72 -22.61
C ALA A 160 -18.24 10.01 -23.67
N ALA A 161 -18.12 8.68 -23.57
CA ALA A 161 -17.35 7.88 -24.52
C ALA A 161 -17.88 7.93 -25.97
N VAL A 162 -19.19 8.16 -26.17
CA VAL A 162 -19.83 8.14 -27.50
C VAL A 162 -20.24 9.51 -28.02
N SER A 163 -20.34 10.53 -27.17
CA SER A 163 -20.91 11.82 -27.54
C SER A 163 -20.10 13.06 -27.09
N GLN A 164 -19.00 12.87 -26.34
CA GLN A 164 -18.18 13.93 -25.80
C GLN A 164 -16.69 13.70 -26.13
N ASP A 165 -15.80 14.49 -25.52
CA ASP A 165 -14.36 14.36 -25.70
C ASP A 165 -13.72 13.40 -24.68
N GLY A 166 -12.42 13.17 -24.84
CA GLY A 166 -11.66 12.26 -23.97
C GLY A 166 -11.52 12.78 -22.54
N ASP A 167 -11.49 14.08 -22.33
CA ASP A 167 -11.34 14.69 -21.00
C ASP A 167 -12.63 14.51 -20.17
N ALA A 168 -13.79 14.65 -20.80
CA ALA A 168 -15.09 14.36 -20.21
C ALA A 168 -15.19 12.87 -19.79
N LEU A 169 -14.81 11.94 -20.68
CA LEU A 169 -14.76 10.52 -20.34
C LEU A 169 -13.86 10.23 -19.14
N VAL A 170 -12.68 10.84 -19.07
CA VAL A 170 -11.75 10.65 -17.93
C VAL A 170 -12.36 11.20 -16.63
N GLY A 171 -13.06 12.34 -16.68
CA GLY A 171 -13.78 12.89 -15.54
C GLY A 171 -14.81 11.93 -14.98
N GLU A 172 -15.74 11.48 -15.82
CA GLU A 172 -16.82 10.56 -15.40
C GLU A 172 -16.26 9.19 -14.94
N ALA A 173 -15.20 8.70 -15.58
CA ALA A 173 -14.54 7.48 -15.15
C ALA A 173 -13.88 7.62 -13.77
N ALA A 174 -13.32 8.78 -13.44
CA ALA A 174 -12.76 9.06 -12.12
C ALA A 174 -13.85 9.09 -11.04
N ASP A 175 -14.99 9.72 -11.32
CA ASP A 175 -16.14 9.75 -10.41
C ASP A 175 -16.75 8.36 -10.22
N LEU A 176 -16.85 7.56 -11.27
CA LEU A 176 -17.29 6.16 -11.18
C LEU A 176 -16.37 5.34 -10.27
N VAL A 177 -15.04 5.45 -10.45
CA VAL A 177 -14.07 4.74 -9.62
C VAL A 177 -14.18 5.17 -8.15
N PHE A 178 -14.30 6.48 -7.88
CA PHE A 178 -14.46 7.00 -6.53
C PHE A 178 -15.74 6.46 -5.86
N HIS A 179 -16.90 6.58 -6.50
CA HIS A 179 -18.17 6.12 -5.94
C HIS A 179 -18.20 4.59 -5.78
N LEU A 180 -17.54 3.83 -6.68
CA LEU A 180 -17.40 2.38 -6.53
C LEU A 180 -16.58 2.01 -5.29
N LEU A 181 -15.47 2.69 -5.00
CA LEU A 181 -14.70 2.47 -3.78
C LEU A 181 -15.51 2.75 -2.52
N VAL A 182 -16.30 3.85 -2.51
CA VAL A 182 -17.20 4.18 -1.40
C VAL A 182 -18.28 3.11 -1.23
N LEU A 183 -18.86 2.60 -2.32
CA LEU A 183 -19.87 1.54 -2.27
C LEU A 183 -19.31 0.22 -1.73
N LEU A 184 -18.14 -0.19 -2.20
CA LEU A 184 -17.45 -1.38 -1.70
C LEU A 184 -17.27 -1.29 -0.19
N ARG A 185 -16.74 -0.16 0.29
CA ARG A 185 -16.53 0.09 1.72
C ARG A 185 -17.85 0.05 2.50
N ALA A 186 -18.91 0.70 2.03
CA ALA A 186 -20.23 0.69 2.67
C ALA A 186 -20.84 -0.73 2.75
N ARG A 187 -20.31 -1.69 1.99
CA ARG A 187 -20.71 -3.10 2.01
C ARG A 187 -19.67 -4.02 2.66
N GLY A 188 -18.70 -3.46 3.41
CA GLY A 188 -17.65 -4.21 4.11
C GLY A 188 -16.67 -4.90 3.16
N ARG A 189 -16.50 -4.35 1.94
CA ARG A 189 -15.55 -4.83 0.93
C ARG A 189 -14.47 -3.79 0.69
N SER A 190 -13.42 -4.20 -0.02
CA SER A 190 -12.28 -3.35 -0.35
C SER A 190 -11.92 -3.44 -1.83
N LEU A 191 -11.05 -2.55 -2.28
CA LEU A 191 -10.42 -2.67 -3.60
C LEU A 191 -9.64 -3.99 -3.73
N ASP A 192 -9.01 -4.47 -2.65
CA ASP A 192 -8.25 -5.71 -2.67
C ASP A 192 -9.13 -6.93 -2.99
N ASP A 193 -10.40 -6.94 -2.53
CA ASP A 193 -11.36 -8.00 -2.90
C ASP A 193 -11.62 -8.02 -4.40
N VAL A 194 -11.75 -6.84 -5.02
CA VAL A 194 -11.97 -6.71 -6.47
C VAL A 194 -10.73 -7.16 -7.24
N LEU A 195 -9.54 -6.72 -6.81
CA LEU A 195 -8.27 -7.11 -7.43
C LEU A 195 -8.04 -8.62 -7.34
N ALA A 196 -8.37 -9.25 -6.22
CA ALA A 196 -8.27 -10.70 -6.06
C ALA A 196 -9.16 -11.45 -7.06
N VAL A 197 -10.40 -10.99 -7.28
CA VAL A 197 -11.31 -11.58 -8.28
C VAL A 197 -10.78 -11.40 -9.69
N LEU A 198 -10.27 -10.20 -10.02
CA LEU A 198 -9.70 -9.93 -11.35
C LEU A 198 -8.45 -10.79 -11.60
N ALA A 199 -7.56 -10.90 -10.63
CA ALA A 199 -6.36 -11.74 -10.72
C ALA A 199 -6.72 -13.22 -10.92
N ALA A 200 -7.69 -13.74 -10.16
CA ALA A 200 -8.15 -15.12 -10.29
C ALA A 200 -8.75 -15.41 -11.68
N ARG A 201 -9.53 -14.46 -12.24
CA ARG A 201 -10.09 -14.57 -13.59
C ARG A 201 -9.01 -14.55 -14.68
N HIS A 202 -7.96 -13.76 -14.46
CA HIS A 202 -6.84 -13.67 -15.39
C HIS A 202 -5.94 -14.91 -15.35
N ALA A 203 -5.63 -15.43 -14.16
CA ALA A 203 -4.82 -16.63 -14.00
C ALA A 203 -5.46 -17.89 -14.60
N GLY A 204 -6.78 -17.94 -14.73
CA GLY A 204 -7.51 -19.03 -15.39
C GLY A 204 -7.55 -18.96 -16.93
N ARG A 205 -7.08 -17.86 -17.54
CA ARG A 205 -6.98 -17.73 -19.00
C ARG A 205 -5.59 -18.22 -19.45
N LYS A 206 -5.55 -19.27 -20.28
CA LYS A 206 -4.33 -19.61 -21.01
C LYS A 206 -3.95 -18.41 -21.88
N PRO A 207 -2.64 -18.04 -21.96
CA PRO A 207 -2.20 -17.04 -22.95
C PRO A 207 -2.56 -17.54 -24.34
N GLU A 208 -3.21 -16.66 -25.12
CA GLU A 208 -3.45 -16.86 -26.56
C GLU A 208 -2.13 -16.76 -27.32
#